data_1eefd1227d733edae3ad8627e94ea9b1
#
_entry.id   1eefd1227d733edae3ad8627e94ea9b1
#
_cell.length_a   1.000
_cell.length_b   1.000
_cell.length_c   1.000
_cell.angle_alpha   90.00
_cell.angle_beta   90.00
_cell.angle_gamma   90.00
#
_symmetry.space_group_name_H-M   'P 1'
#
loop_
_entity.id
_entity.type
_entity.pdbx_description
1 polymer ?
#
loop_
_entity_poly.entity_id
_entity_poly.type
_entity_poly.pdbx_seq_one_letter_code
_entity_poly.pdbx_strand_id
1 'polypeptide(L)'
;MDERAIQQKIRRMQTGEKLRVLDLFSGCGGLSLGFRAAGYEIAAAVELDANAARSHGLNFHNGEAQHSVARDISLTGPGQLTGELGLGEAVSAFDIIVGGPPCQAFARVGRSKLREIAEHPEAFRHDARARLYIEYLHYVETCAPLAVVIENVPDMLNHGGHNLAAEISEILTSRGYVCAYSLLNAAFHGVPQMRERMILIAIRQELVSDVLFPPPTHWIDLPAGYSGSRAVALKVALAADREGDAFYRAAPEASDALPAAVTAQEAIGDLPAIDARAQLNAGVLRRGTRRFDIPQPYTGQARQTAYATAMREWPGFEGGPAIYDHVIRYLPRDYVLFAGLQPGDQYPQAHRYALSLFANALYDLDRQGMRPEEGTEEWKRLKASIVPPYDPSKFPNKWRKMEADRPARTLLAHLGKDGYSHIHYDSAQARPISVREAARLQSFPDGFRFSGTMNPALRQI
;
A
#
# COMPACT_ATOMS: atom_id res chain seq x y z
N MET A 1 1.77 -25.08 -21.66
CA MET A 1 1.40 -25.33 -20.25
C MET A 1 0.88 -26.75 -20.13
N ASP A 2 1.03 -27.39 -18.98
CA ASP A 2 0.61 -28.79 -18.75
C ASP A 2 -0.90 -28.91 -18.55
N GLU A 3 -1.62 -29.34 -19.60
CA GLU A 3 -3.08 -29.51 -19.58
C GLU A 3 -3.56 -30.51 -18.51
N ARG A 4 -2.77 -31.54 -18.21
CA ARG A 4 -3.13 -32.57 -17.18
C ARG A 4 -3.14 -31.92 -15.79
N ALA A 5 -2.14 -31.12 -15.50
CA ALA A 5 -2.06 -30.41 -14.22
C ALA A 5 -3.21 -29.40 -14.07
N ILE A 6 -3.57 -28.67 -15.15
CA ILE A 6 -4.70 -27.75 -15.15
C ILE A 6 -6.01 -28.50 -14.84
N GLN A 7 -6.27 -29.60 -15.55
CA GLN A 7 -7.48 -30.42 -15.31
C GLN A 7 -7.52 -30.98 -13.88
N GLN A 8 -6.39 -31.35 -13.32
CA GLN A 8 -6.32 -31.81 -11.93
C GLN A 8 -6.68 -30.70 -10.93
N LYS A 9 -6.20 -29.48 -11.14
CA LYS A 9 -6.53 -28.31 -10.33
C LYS A 9 -8.02 -27.97 -10.43
N ILE A 10 -8.60 -28.02 -11.63
CA ILE A 10 -10.04 -27.79 -11.85
C ILE A 10 -10.86 -28.85 -11.06
N ARG A 11 -10.46 -30.12 -11.09
CA ARG A 11 -11.13 -31.17 -10.30
C ARG A 11 -11.05 -30.91 -8.80
N ARG A 12 -9.88 -30.51 -8.26
CA ARG A 12 -9.73 -30.14 -6.84
C ARG A 12 -10.67 -28.99 -6.45
N MET A 13 -10.73 -27.97 -7.29
CA MET A 13 -11.66 -26.85 -7.09
C MET A 13 -13.13 -27.34 -7.05
N GLN A 14 -13.52 -28.21 -7.98
CA GLN A 14 -14.89 -28.76 -8.05
C GLN A 14 -15.22 -29.67 -6.85
N THR A 15 -14.25 -30.32 -6.23
CA THR A 15 -14.42 -31.12 -5.01
C THR A 15 -14.47 -30.27 -3.73
N GLY A 16 -14.31 -28.94 -3.84
CA GLY A 16 -14.36 -28.01 -2.72
C GLY A 16 -13.06 -27.93 -1.92
N GLU A 17 -11.95 -28.43 -2.44
CA GLU A 17 -10.63 -28.22 -1.84
C GLU A 17 -10.24 -26.75 -1.88
N LYS A 18 -9.57 -26.25 -0.82
CA LYS A 18 -9.07 -24.87 -0.78
C LYS A 18 -8.04 -24.65 -1.85
N LEU A 19 -8.24 -23.61 -2.66
CA LEU A 19 -7.28 -23.20 -3.66
C LEU A 19 -6.06 -22.55 -3.00
N ARG A 20 -4.87 -22.91 -3.49
CA ARG A 20 -3.58 -22.49 -2.96
C ARG A 20 -3.03 -21.31 -3.72
N VAL A 21 -2.70 -20.24 -2.98
CA VAL A 21 -2.21 -18.96 -3.49
C VAL A 21 -0.70 -18.86 -3.31
N LEU A 22 -0.01 -18.45 -4.36
CA LEU A 22 1.35 -17.93 -4.34
C LEU A 22 1.30 -16.40 -4.47
N ASP A 23 1.88 -15.69 -3.50
CA ASP A 23 1.98 -14.22 -3.53
C ASP A 23 3.40 -13.79 -3.92
N LEU A 24 3.55 -13.26 -5.13
CA LEU A 24 4.82 -12.75 -5.67
C LEU A 24 4.94 -11.25 -5.40
N PHE A 25 6.10 -10.80 -4.93
CA PHE A 25 6.30 -9.42 -4.44
C PHE A 25 5.34 -9.09 -3.30
N SER A 26 5.19 -10.04 -2.39
CA SER A 26 4.11 -10.06 -1.40
C SER A 26 4.13 -8.90 -0.41
N GLY A 27 5.26 -8.20 -0.26
CA GLY A 27 5.40 -7.27 0.84
C GLY A 27 5.17 -7.97 2.18
N CYS A 28 4.42 -7.34 3.08
CA CYS A 28 4.01 -7.98 4.33
C CYS A 28 2.74 -8.85 4.20
N GLY A 29 2.12 -8.91 3.00
CA GLY A 29 0.97 -9.77 2.74
C GLY A 29 -0.39 -9.07 2.63
N GLY A 30 -0.44 -7.86 2.07
CA GLY A 30 -1.73 -7.15 1.88
C GLY A 30 -2.69 -7.91 0.96
N LEU A 31 -2.21 -8.42 -0.18
CA LEU A 31 -3.02 -9.27 -1.07
C LEU A 31 -3.33 -10.62 -0.40
N SER A 32 -2.33 -11.26 0.21
CA SER A 32 -2.49 -12.50 0.97
C SER A 32 -3.59 -12.41 2.02
N LEU A 33 -3.69 -11.26 2.73
CA LEU A 33 -4.74 -11.03 3.74
C LEU A 33 -6.14 -11.08 3.12
N GLY A 34 -6.35 -10.43 1.97
CA GLY A 34 -7.61 -10.46 1.23
C GLY A 34 -7.98 -11.86 0.75
N PHE A 35 -7.03 -12.59 0.16
CA PHE A 35 -7.26 -13.96 -0.29
C PHE A 35 -7.55 -14.91 0.87
N ARG A 36 -6.84 -14.80 2.00
CA ARG A 36 -7.13 -15.59 3.20
C ARG A 36 -8.52 -15.30 3.75
N ALA A 37 -8.94 -14.02 3.78
CA ALA A 37 -10.30 -13.65 4.21
C ALA A 37 -11.38 -14.20 3.27
N ALA A 38 -11.08 -14.37 1.98
CA ALA A 38 -11.95 -15.02 1.00
C ALA A 38 -11.93 -16.56 1.06
N GLY A 39 -11.19 -17.15 2.02
CA GLY A 39 -11.17 -18.60 2.25
C GLY A 39 -10.08 -19.37 1.51
N TYR A 40 -9.18 -18.68 0.79
CA TYR A 40 -8.05 -19.31 0.11
C TYR A 40 -6.93 -19.67 1.10
N GLU A 41 -6.10 -20.65 0.71
CA GLU A 41 -4.88 -21.02 1.42
C GLU A 41 -3.69 -20.22 0.87
N ILE A 42 -2.98 -19.50 1.73
CA ILE A 42 -1.74 -18.84 1.35
C ILE A 42 -0.61 -19.87 1.47
N ALA A 43 -0.24 -20.49 0.34
CA ALA A 43 0.70 -21.61 0.34
C ALA A 43 2.16 -21.15 0.36
N ALA A 44 2.48 -20.02 -0.29
CA ALA A 44 3.83 -19.48 -0.32
C ALA A 44 3.83 -17.98 -0.68
N ALA A 45 4.97 -17.33 -0.40
CA ALA A 45 5.25 -15.96 -0.82
C ALA A 45 6.71 -15.81 -1.26
N VAL A 46 6.96 -14.86 -2.19
CA VAL A 46 8.29 -14.43 -2.61
C VAL A 46 8.41 -12.93 -2.37
N GLU A 47 9.32 -12.54 -1.47
CA GLU A 47 9.55 -11.16 -1.07
C GLU A 47 11.05 -10.92 -0.79
N LEU A 48 11.59 -9.83 -1.32
CA LEU A 48 13.00 -9.48 -1.22
C LEU A 48 13.38 -8.80 0.10
N ASP A 49 12.48 -7.97 0.66
CA ASP A 49 12.75 -7.29 1.95
C ASP A 49 12.59 -8.25 3.12
N ALA A 50 13.67 -8.43 3.88
CA ALA A 50 13.72 -9.40 4.99
C ALA A 50 12.71 -9.11 6.11
N ASN A 51 12.34 -7.85 6.36
CA ASN A 51 11.34 -7.53 7.37
C ASN A 51 9.94 -7.84 6.85
N ALA A 52 9.66 -7.53 5.57
CA ALA A 52 8.39 -7.83 4.94
C ALA A 52 8.16 -9.34 4.83
N ALA A 53 9.16 -10.11 4.36
CA ALA A 53 9.10 -11.57 4.31
C ALA A 53 8.85 -12.19 5.70
N ARG A 54 9.52 -11.67 6.74
CA ARG A 54 9.31 -12.11 8.13
C ARG A 54 7.91 -11.77 8.62
N SER A 55 7.38 -10.59 8.30
CA SER A 55 5.99 -10.22 8.63
C SER A 55 5.01 -11.16 7.94
N HIS A 56 5.22 -11.47 6.67
CA HIS A 56 4.39 -12.42 5.93
C HIS A 56 4.40 -13.81 6.58
N GLY A 57 5.58 -14.39 6.83
CA GLY A 57 5.71 -15.69 7.48
C GLY A 57 5.07 -15.73 8.87
N LEU A 58 5.21 -14.64 9.66
CA LEU A 58 4.60 -14.53 10.99
C LEU A 58 3.05 -14.58 10.93
N ASN A 59 2.45 -13.89 9.97
CA ASN A 59 1.00 -13.74 9.90
C ASN A 59 0.30 -14.89 9.15
N PHE A 60 0.95 -15.54 8.20
CA PHE A 60 0.31 -16.56 7.35
C PHE A 60 0.81 -17.97 7.61
N HIS A 61 2.01 -18.13 8.21
CA HIS A 61 2.66 -19.41 8.43
C HIS A 61 3.19 -19.59 9.87
N ASN A 62 2.53 -18.98 10.86
CA ASN A 62 2.86 -19.08 12.28
C ASN A 62 4.35 -18.78 12.62
N GLY A 63 5.04 -18.01 11.78
CA GLY A 63 6.45 -17.67 11.97
C GLY A 63 7.43 -18.80 11.61
N GLU A 64 7.00 -19.80 10.88
CA GLU A 64 7.89 -20.85 10.38
C GLU A 64 9.08 -20.25 9.62
N ALA A 65 10.28 -20.70 9.97
CA ALA A 65 11.51 -20.10 9.48
C ALA A 65 11.61 -20.12 7.94
N GLN A 66 11.21 -21.22 7.31
CA GLN A 66 11.24 -21.39 5.85
C GLN A 66 10.30 -20.43 5.10
N HIS A 67 9.18 -20.03 5.70
CA HIS A 67 8.23 -19.05 5.15
C HIS A 67 8.56 -17.59 5.50
N SER A 68 9.57 -17.38 6.35
CA SER A 68 9.99 -16.05 6.84
C SER A 68 11.30 -15.56 6.20
N VAL A 69 11.83 -16.27 5.21
CA VAL A 69 13.09 -15.95 4.52
C VAL A 69 12.85 -15.02 3.36
N ALA A 70 13.67 -13.98 3.24
CA ALA A 70 13.70 -13.11 2.07
C ALA A 70 14.17 -13.91 0.83
N ARG A 71 13.43 -13.76 -0.28
CA ARG A 71 13.73 -14.42 -1.55
C ARG A 71 13.74 -13.44 -2.70
N ASP A 72 14.81 -13.42 -3.45
CA ASP A 72 14.88 -12.71 -4.73
C ASP A 72 14.26 -13.60 -5.82
N ILE A 73 13.18 -13.14 -6.43
CA ILE A 73 12.48 -13.86 -7.51
C ILE A 73 13.42 -14.18 -8.69
N SER A 74 14.46 -13.39 -8.89
CA SER A 74 15.42 -13.58 -9.95
C SER A 74 16.48 -14.66 -9.66
N LEU A 75 16.52 -15.16 -8.43
CA LEU A 75 17.42 -16.21 -7.97
C LEU A 75 16.68 -17.44 -7.49
N THR A 76 15.40 -17.31 -7.13
CA THR A 76 14.57 -18.39 -6.61
C THR A 76 13.52 -18.77 -7.67
N GLY A 77 13.75 -19.84 -8.40
CA GLY A 77 12.78 -20.34 -9.37
C GLY A 77 11.64 -21.16 -8.72
N PRO A 78 10.52 -21.42 -9.46
CA PRO A 78 9.34 -22.10 -8.92
C PRO A 78 9.66 -23.48 -8.31
N GLY A 79 10.47 -24.29 -8.98
CA GLY A 79 10.85 -25.64 -8.50
C GLY A 79 11.74 -25.59 -7.24
N GLN A 80 12.63 -24.59 -7.14
CA GLN A 80 13.40 -24.37 -5.93
C GLN A 80 12.50 -23.97 -4.75
N LEU A 81 11.59 -23.01 -4.97
CA LEU A 81 10.64 -22.55 -3.96
C LEU A 81 9.82 -23.72 -3.42
N THR A 82 9.22 -24.52 -4.31
CA THR A 82 8.38 -25.64 -3.88
C THR A 82 9.18 -26.76 -3.19
N GLY A 83 10.43 -26.99 -3.62
CA GLY A 83 11.35 -27.94 -2.95
C GLY A 83 11.72 -27.48 -1.53
N GLU A 84 12.08 -26.22 -1.35
CA GLU A 84 12.40 -25.63 -0.02
C GLU A 84 11.21 -25.69 0.95
N LEU A 85 9.98 -25.52 0.44
CA LEU A 85 8.76 -25.49 1.23
C LEU A 85 8.04 -26.84 1.32
N GLY A 86 8.55 -27.89 0.67
CA GLY A 86 7.93 -29.22 0.69
C GLY A 86 6.57 -29.30 0.00
N LEU A 87 6.31 -28.43 -1.01
CA LEU A 87 5.01 -28.31 -1.68
C LEU A 87 4.85 -29.25 -2.89
N GLY A 88 5.84 -30.08 -3.19
CA GLY A 88 5.85 -30.98 -4.34
C GLY A 88 6.23 -30.28 -5.65
N GLU A 89 5.74 -30.79 -6.77
CA GLU A 89 6.04 -30.22 -8.08
C GLU A 89 5.39 -28.85 -8.29
N ALA A 90 6.14 -27.90 -8.83
CA ALA A 90 5.70 -26.51 -9.01
C ALA A 90 4.39 -26.41 -9.82
N VAL A 91 4.24 -27.24 -10.85
CA VAL A 91 3.04 -27.25 -11.70
C VAL A 91 1.76 -27.64 -10.93
N SER A 92 1.87 -28.36 -9.82
CA SER A 92 0.75 -28.79 -8.98
C SER A 92 0.61 -28.00 -7.67
N ALA A 93 1.62 -27.18 -7.32
CA ALA A 93 1.72 -26.55 -6.01
C ALA A 93 0.73 -25.40 -5.80
N PHE A 94 0.48 -24.59 -6.83
CA PHE A 94 -0.30 -23.36 -6.71
C PHE A 94 -1.44 -23.31 -7.72
N ASP A 95 -2.61 -22.89 -7.25
CA ASP A 95 -3.81 -22.74 -8.08
C ASP A 95 -4.00 -21.29 -8.55
N ILE A 96 -3.52 -20.34 -7.76
CA ILE A 96 -3.61 -18.90 -8.03
C ILE A 96 -2.25 -18.25 -7.82
N ILE A 97 -1.85 -17.37 -8.72
CA ILE A 97 -0.70 -16.47 -8.52
C ILE A 97 -1.23 -15.05 -8.39
N VAL A 98 -0.82 -14.37 -7.32
CA VAL A 98 -1.11 -12.96 -7.12
C VAL A 98 0.19 -12.18 -7.00
N GLY A 99 0.18 -10.87 -7.28
CA GLY A 99 1.36 -10.06 -7.04
C GLY A 99 1.26 -8.61 -7.49
N GLY A 100 2.13 -7.78 -6.89
CA GLY A 100 2.30 -6.38 -7.24
C GLY A 100 3.72 -6.10 -7.74
N PRO A 101 4.12 -6.57 -8.94
CA PRO A 101 5.48 -6.37 -9.44
C PRO A 101 5.81 -4.88 -9.57
N PRO A 102 7.05 -4.43 -9.23
CA PRO A 102 7.42 -3.01 -9.32
C PRO A 102 7.20 -2.47 -10.74
N CYS A 103 6.51 -1.33 -10.90
CA CYS A 103 6.21 -0.77 -12.21
C CYS A 103 7.48 -0.45 -13.02
N GLN A 104 8.61 -0.20 -12.35
CA GLN A 104 9.91 0.00 -12.99
C GLN A 104 10.40 -1.23 -13.77
N ALA A 105 9.90 -2.43 -13.44
CA ALA A 105 10.17 -3.65 -14.18
C ALA A 105 9.58 -3.60 -15.61
N PHE A 106 8.50 -2.83 -15.79
CA PHE A 106 7.78 -2.71 -17.07
C PHE A 106 8.08 -1.38 -17.79
N ALA A 107 8.46 -0.36 -17.06
CA ALA A 107 8.42 1.06 -17.43
C ALA A 107 9.35 1.50 -18.57
N ARG A 108 10.24 0.66 -19.07
CA ARG A 108 11.18 0.97 -20.15
C ARG A 108 11.29 -0.12 -21.21
N VAL A 109 10.39 -1.07 -21.17
CA VAL A 109 10.28 -2.12 -22.17
C VAL A 109 9.13 -1.70 -23.09
N GLY A 110 9.41 -1.27 -24.30
CA GLY A 110 8.39 -0.85 -25.26
C GLY A 110 7.55 -2.04 -25.77
N ARG A 111 6.36 -1.75 -26.34
CA ARG A 111 5.35 -2.72 -26.80
C ARG A 111 5.91 -3.92 -27.57
N SER A 112 6.74 -3.66 -28.58
CA SER A 112 7.41 -4.73 -29.34
C SER A 112 8.35 -5.56 -28.48
N LYS A 113 8.89 -4.97 -27.43
CA LYS A 113 9.93 -5.58 -26.58
C LYS A 113 9.37 -6.49 -25.50
N LEU A 114 8.19 -6.22 -24.93
CA LEU A 114 7.53 -7.15 -24.00
C LEU A 114 7.12 -8.45 -24.70
N ARG A 115 6.59 -8.35 -25.92
CA ARG A 115 6.25 -9.51 -26.72
C ARG A 115 7.47 -10.30 -27.14
N GLU A 116 8.52 -9.62 -27.59
CA GLU A 116 9.81 -10.21 -27.92
C GLU A 116 10.49 -10.88 -26.71
N ILE A 117 10.39 -10.26 -25.54
CA ILE A 117 10.87 -10.85 -24.26
C ILE A 117 10.09 -12.12 -23.92
N ALA A 118 8.78 -12.14 -24.13
CA ALA A 118 7.94 -13.31 -23.85
C ALA A 118 8.21 -14.47 -24.82
N GLU A 119 8.57 -14.15 -26.09
CA GLU A 119 8.92 -15.12 -27.11
C GLU A 119 10.37 -15.61 -26.97
N HIS A 120 11.30 -14.74 -26.54
CA HIS A 120 12.74 -15.02 -26.44
C HIS A 120 13.34 -14.53 -25.09
N PRO A 121 12.93 -15.11 -23.95
CA PRO A 121 13.33 -14.62 -22.61
C PRO A 121 14.85 -14.63 -22.38
N GLU A 122 15.58 -15.59 -22.96
CA GLU A 122 17.03 -15.70 -22.79
C GLU A 122 17.80 -14.51 -23.36
N ALA A 123 17.33 -13.90 -24.45
CA ALA A 123 17.97 -12.74 -25.07
C ALA A 123 17.97 -11.49 -24.17
N PHE A 124 17.03 -11.40 -23.23
CA PHE A 124 16.81 -10.25 -22.36
C PHE A 124 17.17 -10.45 -20.89
N ARG A 125 17.71 -11.63 -20.52
CA ARG A 125 18.13 -11.94 -19.13
C ARG A 125 19.15 -10.97 -18.55
N HIS A 126 19.92 -10.29 -19.39
CA HIS A 126 20.92 -9.30 -18.96
C HIS A 126 20.34 -7.89 -18.79
N ASP A 127 19.12 -7.61 -19.24
CA ASP A 127 18.41 -6.36 -18.95
C ASP A 127 17.75 -6.46 -17.57
N ALA A 128 18.33 -5.86 -16.56
CA ALA A 128 17.82 -5.88 -15.17
C ALA A 128 16.36 -5.40 -15.04
N ARG A 129 15.83 -4.68 -16.06
CA ARG A 129 14.46 -4.15 -16.07
C ARG A 129 13.46 -5.16 -16.61
N ALA A 130 13.87 -5.94 -17.62
CA ALA A 130 13.06 -7.02 -18.18
C ALA A 130 13.05 -8.26 -17.26
N ARG A 131 14.09 -8.43 -16.46
CA ARG A 131 14.33 -9.59 -15.63
C ARG A 131 13.17 -9.93 -14.69
N LEU A 132 12.66 -8.97 -13.93
CA LEU A 132 11.57 -9.21 -12.97
C LEU A 132 10.28 -9.65 -13.67
N TYR A 133 10.01 -9.13 -14.86
CA TYR A 133 8.88 -9.54 -15.67
C TYR A 133 9.06 -10.96 -16.25
N ILE A 134 10.26 -11.26 -16.75
CA ILE A 134 10.61 -12.61 -17.23
C ILE A 134 10.39 -13.64 -16.12
N GLU A 135 10.89 -13.37 -14.92
CA GLU A 135 10.73 -14.25 -13.78
C GLU A 135 9.26 -14.41 -13.36
N TYR A 136 8.48 -13.31 -13.39
CA TYR A 136 7.05 -13.38 -13.14
C TYR A 136 6.34 -14.30 -14.14
N LEU A 137 6.61 -14.16 -15.44
CA LEU A 137 6.05 -15.04 -16.48
C LEU A 137 6.54 -16.48 -16.32
N HIS A 138 7.80 -16.67 -15.96
CA HIS A 138 8.36 -18.00 -15.69
C HIS A 138 7.58 -18.72 -14.56
N TYR A 139 7.20 -17.99 -13.51
CA TYR A 139 6.33 -18.54 -12.46
C TYR A 139 4.96 -18.90 -13.00
N VAL A 140 4.33 -18.04 -13.80
CA VAL A 140 3.01 -18.32 -14.41
C VAL A 140 3.07 -19.54 -15.33
N GLU A 141 4.09 -19.64 -16.17
CA GLU A 141 4.25 -20.76 -17.13
C GLU A 141 4.53 -22.08 -16.43
N THR A 142 5.43 -22.07 -15.45
CA THR A 142 5.84 -23.29 -14.72
C THR A 142 4.76 -23.78 -13.78
N CYS A 143 4.09 -22.87 -13.06
CA CYS A 143 3.05 -23.25 -12.12
C CYS A 143 1.70 -23.49 -12.79
N ALA A 144 1.45 -23.01 -14.01
CA ALA A 144 0.19 -23.13 -14.74
C ALA A 144 -1.05 -22.87 -13.84
N PRO A 145 -1.18 -21.67 -13.20
CA PRO A 145 -2.27 -21.38 -12.26
C PRO A 145 -3.62 -21.32 -12.98
N LEU A 146 -4.70 -21.52 -12.23
CA LEU A 146 -6.08 -21.32 -12.71
C LEU A 146 -6.42 -19.84 -12.86
N ALA A 147 -5.82 -19.00 -12.02
CA ALA A 147 -5.99 -17.54 -12.10
C ALA A 147 -4.69 -16.79 -11.74
N VAL A 148 -4.56 -15.60 -12.34
CA VAL A 148 -3.49 -14.64 -12.05
C VAL A 148 -4.13 -13.30 -11.71
N VAL A 149 -3.68 -12.64 -10.62
CA VAL A 149 -4.13 -11.30 -10.25
C VAL A 149 -2.92 -10.40 -10.09
N ILE A 150 -2.89 -9.29 -10.82
CA ILE A 150 -1.80 -8.30 -10.77
C ILE A 150 -2.36 -6.97 -10.28
N GLU A 151 -1.79 -6.46 -9.18
CA GLU A 151 -2.03 -5.10 -8.70
C GLU A 151 -0.87 -4.18 -9.12
N ASN A 152 -1.20 -2.96 -9.55
CA ASN A 152 -0.17 -1.96 -9.78
C ASN A 152 -0.70 -0.52 -9.69
N VAL A 153 0.21 0.44 -9.79
CA VAL A 153 -0.14 1.88 -9.83
C VAL A 153 -0.83 2.26 -11.15
N PRO A 154 -1.66 3.33 -11.15
CA PRO A 154 -2.34 3.80 -12.36
C PRO A 154 -1.42 4.09 -13.55
N ASP A 155 -0.16 4.46 -13.29
CA ASP A 155 0.85 4.78 -14.32
C ASP A 155 1.12 3.61 -15.28
N MET A 156 0.81 2.36 -14.88
CA MET A 156 0.88 1.19 -15.76
C MET A 156 -0.04 1.31 -17.01
N LEU A 157 -1.13 2.07 -16.89
CA LEU A 157 -2.10 2.25 -17.97
C LEU A 157 -1.67 3.29 -19.01
N ASN A 158 -0.72 4.14 -18.67
CA ASN A 158 -0.17 5.17 -19.55
C ASN A 158 1.28 5.49 -19.21
N HIS A 159 2.17 4.54 -19.41
CA HIS A 159 3.59 4.74 -19.20
C HIS A 159 4.29 5.15 -20.50
N GLY A 160 4.62 6.44 -20.62
CA GLY A 160 5.25 6.95 -21.83
C GLY A 160 4.41 6.76 -23.11
N GLY A 161 3.08 6.74 -23.00
CA GLY A 161 2.16 6.47 -24.12
C GLY A 161 1.87 4.98 -24.35
N HIS A 162 2.38 4.08 -23.49
CA HIS A 162 2.14 2.63 -23.56
C HIS A 162 1.21 2.17 -22.44
N ASN A 163 0.34 1.21 -22.77
CA ASN A 163 -0.54 0.54 -21.80
C ASN A 163 0.01 -0.84 -21.49
N LEU A 164 0.77 -0.94 -20.39
CA LEU A 164 1.44 -2.18 -19.99
C LEU A 164 0.45 -3.25 -19.53
N ALA A 165 -0.72 -2.87 -18.99
CA ALA A 165 -1.75 -3.83 -18.61
C ALA A 165 -2.34 -4.54 -19.84
N ALA A 166 -2.56 -3.82 -20.95
CA ALA A 166 -3.00 -4.41 -22.21
C ALA A 166 -1.96 -5.40 -22.77
N GLU A 167 -0.68 -5.01 -22.75
CA GLU A 167 0.42 -5.86 -23.24
C GLU A 167 0.55 -7.16 -22.45
N ILE A 168 0.43 -7.10 -21.12
CA ILE A 168 0.42 -8.28 -20.25
C ILE A 168 -0.81 -9.15 -20.53
N SER A 169 -1.97 -8.52 -20.75
CA SER A 169 -3.21 -9.24 -21.08
C SER A 169 -3.08 -10.01 -22.40
N GLU A 170 -2.48 -9.40 -23.44
CA GLU A 170 -2.20 -10.08 -24.72
C GLU A 170 -1.36 -11.35 -24.53
N ILE A 171 -0.28 -11.23 -23.71
CA ILE A 171 0.62 -12.34 -23.44
C ILE A 171 -0.09 -13.47 -22.66
N LEU A 172 -0.85 -13.13 -21.61
CA LEU A 172 -1.60 -14.13 -20.85
C LEU A 172 -2.71 -14.78 -21.70
N THR A 173 -3.37 -14.00 -22.57
CA THR A 173 -4.36 -14.56 -23.50
C THR A 173 -3.76 -15.56 -24.47
N SER A 174 -2.57 -15.30 -25.00
CA SER A 174 -1.86 -16.28 -25.85
C SER A 174 -1.50 -17.58 -25.11
N ARG A 175 -1.58 -17.58 -23.79
CA ARG A 175 -1.35 -18.74 -22.90
C ARG A 175 -2.65 -19.39 -22.39
N GLY A 176 -3.80 -19.01 -22.95
CA GLY A 176 -5.11 -19.61 -22.65
C GLY A 176 -5.81 -19.02 -21.43
N TYR A 177 -5.58 -17.72 -21.13
CA TYR A 177 -6.35 -16.99 -20.13
C TYR A 177 -7.34 -16.05 -20.78
N VAL A 178 -8.49 -15.87 -20.14
CA VAL A 178 -9.40 -14.75 -20.37
C VAL A 178 -8.97 -13.62 -19.43
N CYS A 179 -8.66 -12.46 -19.99
CA CYS A 179 -8.05 -11.36 -19.25
C CYS A 179 -8.94 -10.12 -19.26
N ALA A 180 -8.97 -9.40 -18.15
CA ALA A 180 -9.45 -8.03 -18.10
C ALA A 180 -8.67 -7.23 -17.06
N TYR A 181 -8.60 -5.90 -17.26
CA TYR A 181 -8.06 -4.99 -16.24
C TYR A 181 -8.98 -3.77 -16.06
N SER A 182 -8.92 -3.20 -14.86
CA SER A 182 -9.68 -2.01 -14.48
C SER A 182 -8.85 -1.10 -13.58
N LEU A 183 -9.29 0.15 -13.44
CA LEU A 183 -8.76 1.12 -12.48
C LEU A 183 -9.78 1.28 -11.35
N LEU A 184 -9.47 0.72 -10.18
CA LEU A 184 -10.33 0.71 -9.02
C LEU A 184 -9.83 1.70 -7.95
N ASN A 185 -10.76 2.32 -7.20
CA ASN A 185 -10.43 3.10 -6.02
C ASN A 185 -10.93 2.38 -4.76
N ALA A 186 -10.02 2.11 -3.84
CA ALA A 186 -10.29 1.33 -2.64
C ALA A 186 -11.37 1.96 -1.72
N ALA A 187 -11.55 3.30 -1.76
CA ALA A 187 -12.57 3.97 -0.96
C ALA A 187 -14.00 3.53 -1.34
N PHE A 188 -14.25 3.14 -2.59
CA PHE A 188 -15.52 2.60 -3.02
C PHE A 188 -15.79 1.16 -2.53
N HIS A 189 -14.80 0.52 -1.92
CA HIS A 189 -14.87 -0.85 -1.40
C HIS A 189 -14.67 -0.92 0.12
N GLY A 190 -14.96 0.18 0.84
CA GLY A 190 -14.92 0.22 2.30
C GLY A 190 -13.53 0.39 2.93
N VAL A 191 -12.49 0.62 2.14
CA VAL A 191 -11.16 0.97 2.65
C VAL A 191 -11.13 2.47 2.99
N PRO A 192 -10.69 2.90 4.18
CA PRO A 192 -10.65 4.31 4.59
C PRO A 192 -9.51 5.10 3.93
N GLN A 193 -9.29 4.85 2.64
CA GLN A 193 -8.22 5.45 1.85
C GLN A 193 -8.63 5.62 0.39
N MET A 194 -8.46 6.82 -0.15
CA MET A 194 -8.63 7.13 -1.57
C MET A 194 -7.41 6.63 -2.36
N ARG A 195 -7.34 5.31 -2.58
CA ARG A 195 -6.21 4.61 -3.24
C ARG A 195 -6.64 4.05 -4.58
N GLU A 196 -6.16 4.64 -5.67
CA GLU A 196 -6.38 4.09 -7.02
C GLU A 196 -5.32 3.07 -7.39
N ARG A 197 -5.79 1.93 -7.92
CA ARG A 197 -4.92 0.85 -8.42
C ARG A 197 -5.48 0.22 -9.68
N MET A 198 -4.57 -0.07 -10.59
CA MET A 198 -4.85 -0.98 -11.69
C MET A 198 -4.89 -2.40 -11.15
N ILE A 199 -5.98 -3.10 -11.43
CA ILE A 199 -6.14 -4.52 -11.13
C ILE A 199 -6.33 -5.24 -12.46
N LEU A 200 -5.45 -6.21 -12.74
CA LEU A 200 -5.58 -7.13 -13.86
C LEU A 200 -5.94 -8.50 -13.30
N ILE A 201 -6.96 -9.12 -13.86
CA ILE A 201 -7.40 -10.48 -13.54
C ILE A 201 -7.34 -11.30 -14.83
N ALA A 202 -6.68 -12.44 -14.75
CA ALA A 202 -6.61 -13.42 -15.82
C ALA A 202 -7.05 -14.77 -15.26
N ILE A 203 -8.04 -15.41 -15.87
CA ILE A 203 -8.60 -16.71 -15.45
C ILE A 203 -8.55 -17.66 -16.63
N ARG A 204 -8.28 -18.94 -16.36
CA ARG A 204 -8.23 -19.94 -17.43
C ARG A 204 -9.52 -19.97 -18.24
N GLN A 205 -9.38 -20.01 -19.57
CA GLN A 205 -10.51 -20.01 -20.51
C GLN A 205 -11.44 -21.22 -20.33
N GLU A 206 -10.96 -22.31 -19.71
CA GLU A 206 -11.77 -23.48 -19.38
C GLU A 206 -12.76 -23.22 -18.24
N LEU A 207 -12.60 -22.12 -17.50
CA LEU A 207 -13.41 -21.77 -16.32
C LEU A 207 -14.39 -20.63 -16.58
N VAL A 208 -14.02 -19.67 -17.43
CA VAL A 208 -14.80 -18.46 -17.65
C VAL A 208 -14.74 -18.01 -19.10
N SER A 209 -15.77 -17.31 -19.57
CA SER A 209 -15.82 -16.64 -20.87
C SER A 209 -15.57 -15.13 -20.76
N ASP A 210 -15.68 -14.55 -19.56
CA ASP A 210 -15.42 -13.13 -19.28
C ASP A 210 -14.96 -12.92 -17.83
N VAL A 211 -14.34 -11.77 -17.57
CA VAL A 211 -13.87 -11.37 -16.22
C VAL A 211 -14.65 -10.15 -15.76
N LEU A 212 -15.24 -10.26 -14.57
CA LEU A 212 -16.01 -9.19 -13.94
C LEU A 212 -15.26 -8.60 -12.73
N PHE A 213 -15.43 -7.30 -12.51
CA PHE A 213 -14.92 -6.61 -11.32
C PHE A 213 -16.03 -6.45 -10.28
N PRO A 214 -15.69 -6.48 -8.96
CA PRO A 214 -16.70 -6.38 -7.91
C PRO A 214 -17.40 -5.02 -7.96
N PRO A 215 -18.73 -4.99 -7.69
CA PRO A 215 -19.46 -3.73 -7.56
C PRO A 215 -18.97 -2.95 -6.34
N PRO A 216 -19.06 -1.60 -6.36
CA PRO A 216 -18.76 -0.77 -5.19
C PRO A 216 -19.75 -1.05 -4.05
N THR A 217 -19.27 -0.91 -2.82
CA THR A 217 -20.07 -1.06 -1.58
C THR A 217 -20.26 0.28 -0.85
N HIS A 218 -19.48 1.28 -1.23
CA HIS A 218 -19.48 2.62 -0.64
C HIS A 218 -19.40 3.68 -1.71
N TRP A 219 -19.75 4.91 -1.33
CA TRP A 219 -19.68 6.07 -2.20
C TRP A 219 -18.94 7.25 -1.58
N ILE A 220 -18.24 8.01 -2.41
CA ILE A 220 -17.60 9.28 -2.08
C ILE A 220 -17.51 10.15 -3.33
N ASP A 221 -17.73 11.46 -3.16
CA ASP A 221 -17.31 12.45 -4.16
C ASP A 221 -15.80 12.66 -4.05
N LEU A 222 -15.06 12.12 -5.02
CA LEU A 222 -13.60 12.21 -5.04
C LEU A 222 -13.16 13.65 -5.34
N PRO A 223 -12.14 14.17 -4.65
CA PRO A 223 -11.58 15.48 -4.94
C PRO A 223 -11.15 15.62 -6.42
N ALA A 224 -11.31 16.81 -7.00
CA ALA A 224 -11.05 17.09 -8.41
C ALA A 224 -9.68 16.59 -8.95
N GLY A 225 -8.64 16.57 -8.09
CA GLY A 225 -7.32 16.02 -8.45
C GLY A 225 -7.32 14.53 -8.83
N TYR A 226 -8.25 13.73 -8.31
CA TYR A 226 -8.40 12.33 -8.67
C TYR A 226 -8.98 12.17 -10.08
N SER A 227 -9.96 12.97 -10.46
CA SER A 227 -10.53 12.93 -11.81
C SER A 227 -9.48 13.25 -12.88
N GLY A 228 -8.62 14.27 -12.64
CA GLY A 228 -7.52 14.60 -13.54
C GLY A 228 -6.48 13.49 -13.65
N SER A 229 -6.03 12.90 -12.54
CA SER A 229 -5.08 11.78 -12.52
C SER A 229 -5.65 10.55 -13.24
N ARG A 230 -6.92 10.24 -13.00
CA ARG A 230 -7.63 9.14 -13.65
C ARG A 230 -7.73 9.32 -15.16
N ALA A 231 -8.08 10.53 -15.62
CA ALA A 231 -8.15 10.86 -17.06
C ALA A 231 -6.79 10.69 -17.74
N VAL A 232 -5.69 11.08 -17.08
CA VAL A 232 -4.33 10.87 -17.61
C VAL A 232 -3.98 9.39 -17.66
N ALA A 233 -4.26 8.62 -16.62
CA ALA A 233 -4.00 7.18 -16.57
C ALA A 233 -4.76 6.43 -17.68
N LEU A 234 -6.03 6.72 -17.85
CA LEU A 234 -6.90 6.03 -18.81
C LEU A 234 -6.78 6.53 -20.26
N LYS A 235 -5.99 7.57 -20.53
CA LYS A 235 -5.87 8.20 -21.84
C LYS A 235 -5.57 7.20 -22.98
N VAL A 236 -4.68 6.25 -22.74
CA VAL A 236 -4.30 5.25 -23.75
C VAL A 236 -5.36 4.17 -23.89
N ALA A 237 -5.96 3.72 -22.80
CA ALA A 237 -7.01 2.70 -22.81
C ALA A 237 -8.31 3.19 -23.49
N LEU A 238 -8.59 4.51 -23.38
CA LEU A 238 -9.79 5.15 -23.93
C LEU A 238 -9.54 5.88 -25.27
N ALA A 239 -8.35 5.80 -25.86
CA ALA A 239 -8.05 6.48 -27.11
C ALA A 239 -8.98 6.01 -28.25
N ALA A 240 -9.69 6.95 -28.87
CA ALA A 240 -10.76 6.71 -29.83
C ALA A 240 -10.31 6.08 -31.17
N ASP A 241 -9.00 6.10 -31.48
CA ASP A 241 -8.44 5.62 -32.75
C ASP A 241 -8.18 4.11 -32.78
N ARG A 242 -8.48 3.42 -31.70
CA ARG A 242 -8.44 1.96 -31.62
C ARG A 242 -9.85 1.48 -31.30
N GLU A 243 -10.33 0.45 -32.02
CA GLU A 243 -11.39 -0.42 -31.52
C GLU A 243 -11.05 -0.70 -30.06
N GLY A 244 -11.75 -0.06 -29.12
CA GLY A 244 -11.36 0.16 -27.72
C GLY A 244 -10.56 -1.00 -27.13
N ASP A 245 -9.65 -0.73 -26.21
CA ASP A 245 -8.82 -1.77 -25.63
C ASP A 245 -9.66 -2.95 -25.15
N ALA A 246 -9.56 -4.09 -25.83
CA ALA A 246 -10.44 -5.26 -25.64
C ALA A 246 -10.39 -5.81 -24.21
N PHE A 247 -9.32 -5.48 -23.45
CA PHE A 247 -9.11 -5.96 -22.09
C PHE A 247 -9.55 -4.96 -21.01
N TYR A 248 -9.74 -3.68 -21.39
CA TYR A 248 -10.18 -2.69 -20.42
C TYR A 248 -11.66 -2.90 -20.07
N ARG A 249 -11.96 -2.93 -18.78
CA ARG A 249 -13.34 -2.87 -18.25
C ARG A 249 -13.45 -1.63 -17.38
N ALA A 250 -14.42 -0.78 -17.66
CA ALA A 250 -14.75 0.32 -16.77
C ALA A 250 -15.10 -0.24 -15.38
N ALA A 251 -14.61 0.41 -14.31
CA ALA A 251 -15.04 0.06 -12.96
C ALA A 251 -16.56 0.23 -12.85
N PRO A 252 -17.28 -0.69 -12.17
CA PRO A 252 -18.69 -0.49 -11.90
C PRO A 252 -18.93 0.86 -11.17
N GLU A 253 -19.96 1.59 -11.58
CA GLU A 253 -20.23 2.92 -11.06
C GLU A 253 -20.77 2.86 -9.63
N ALA A 254 -20.24 3.72 -8.74
CA ALA A 254 -20.79 3.96 -7.42
C ALA A 254 -21.79 5.11 -7.47
N SER A 255 -22.86 5.04 -6.69
CA SER A 255 -23.85 6.12 -6.55
C SER A 255 -24.01 6.52 -5.09
N ASP A 256 -24.57 7.71 -4.86
CA ASP A 256 -24.88 8.26 -3.55
C ASP A 256 -25.99 7.48 -2.79
N ALA A 257 -26.63 6.51 -3.45
CA ALA A 257 -27.51 5.55 -2.79
C ALA A 257 -26.75 4.52 -1.92
N LEU A 258 -25.43 4.36 -2.12
CA LEU A 258 -24.58 3.50 -1.32
C LEU A 258 -24.20 4.18 0.01
N PRO A 259 -23.82 3.41 1.05
CA PRO A 259 -23.22 3.97 2.27
C PRO A 259 -22.03 4.89 1.95
N ALA A 260 -21.87 5.95 2.73
CA ALA A 260 -20.70 6.83 2.61
C ALA A 260 -19.40 6.06 2.84
N ALA A 261 -18.33 6.46 2.16
CA ALA A 261 -17.00 5.86 2.35
C ALA A 261 -16.51 6.01 3.79
N VAL A 262 -15.82 4.99 4.28
CA VAL A 262 -15.27 4.96 5.65
C VAL A 262 -14.27 6.10 5.85
N THR A 263 -14.49 6.92 6.85
CA THR A 263 -13.68 8.10 7.16
C THR A 263 -12.41 7.75 7.96
N ALA A 264 -11.44 8.66 7.98
CA ALA A 264 -10.25 8.50 8.82
C ALA A 264 -10.64 8.41 10.32
N GLN A 265 -11.61 9.19 10.78
CA GLN A 265 -12.08 9.13 12.16
C GLN A 265 -12.73 7.79 12.49
N GLU A 266 -13.53 7.23 11.60
CA GLU A 266 -14.13 5.90 11.80
C GLU A 266 -13.07 4.80 11.87
N ALA A 267 -11.98 4.96 11.12
CA ALA A 267 -10.92 3.96 11.04
C ALA A 267 -9.96 3.96 12.23
N ILE A 268 -9.63 5.13 12.78
CA ILE A 268 -8.55 5.26 13.77
C ILE A 268 -8.96 6.01 15.05
N GLY A 269 -10.18 6.55 15.12
CA GLY A 269 -10.63 7.37 16.25
C GLY A 269 -10.86 6.61 17.55
N ASP A 270 -10.92 5.29 17.53
CA ASP A 270 -11.04 4.41 18.69
C ASP A 270 -9.69 3.98 19.28
N LEU A 271 -8.58 4.30 18.61
CA LEU A 271 -7.23 4.00 19.09
C LEU A 271 -6.84 4.94 20.24
N PRO A 272 -5.96 4.50 21.16
CA PRO A 272 -5.51 5.35 22.27
C PRO A 272 -4.93 6.67 21.78
N ALA A 273 -5.35 7.79 22.38
CA ALA A 273 -4.81 9.10 22.03
C ALA A 273 -3.33 9.23 22.44
N ILE A 274 -2.51 9.79 21.54
CA ILE A 274 -1.09 10.08 21.81
C ILE A 274 -0.89 11.59 21.75
N ASP A 275 -0.80 12.27 22.89
CA ASP A 275 -0.36 13.67 22.94
C ASP A 275 1.17 13.72 22.82
N ALA A 276 1.65 14.10 21.63
CA ALA A 276 3.08 14.13 21.33
C ALA A 276 3.85 15.16 22.17
N ARG A 277 3.21 16.30 22.49
CA ARG A 277 3.86 17.37 23.28
C ARG A 277 3.94 16.97 24.74
N ALA A 278 2.87 16.41 25.32
CA ALA A 278 2.88 15.90 26.67
C ALA A 278 3.93 14.78 26.84
N GLN A 279 4.00 13.82 25.91
CA GLN A 279 5.00 12.76 25.92
C GLN A 279 6.44 13.28 25.74
N LEU A 280 6.65 14.33 24.94
CA LEU A 280 7.95 14.98 24.78
C LEU A 280 8.38 15.64 26.09
N ASN A 281 7.49 16.43 26.70
CA ASN A 281 7.75 17.14 27.97
C ASN A 281 8.00 16.17 29.12
N ALA A 282 7.28 15.06 29.17
CA ALA A 282 7.50 14.00 30.17
C ALA A 282 8.76 13.15 29.89
N GLY A 283 9.50 13.41 28.79
CA GLY A 283 10.68 12.65 28.42
C GLY A 283 10.40 11.20 27.98
N VAL A 284 9.14 10.84 27.75
CA VAL A 284 8.72 9.52 27.23
C VAL A 284 9.10 9.40 25.77
N LEU A 285 8.82 10.43 24.98
CA LEU A 285 9.14 10.48 23.56
C LEU A 285 10.57 10.99 23.36
N ARG A 286 11.49 10.09 22.98
CA ARG A 286 12.93 10.37 22.83
C ARG A 286 13.41 10.05 21.42
N ARG A 287 14.56 10.60 21.03
CA ARG A 287 15.28 10.22 19.82
C ARG A 287 15.80 8.78 19.94
N GLY A 288 15.71 8.00 18.88
CA GLY A 288 16.22 6.62 18.84
C GLY A 288 15.27 5.66 18.13
N THR A 289 15.66 4.39 18.11
CA THR A 289 14.88 3.31 17.50
C THR A 289 13.58 3.09 18.28
N ARG A 290 12.44 3.05 17.58
CA ARG A 290 11.15 2.73 18.16
C ARG A 290 10.87 1.24 18.07
N ARG A 291 10.64 0.61 19.21
CA ARG A 291 10.05 -0.73 19.30
C ARG A 291 8.55 -0.59 19.43
N PHE A 292 7.83 -1.56 18.95
CA PHE A 292 6.36 -1.59 19.01
C PHE A 292 5.80 -2.93 19.50
N ASP A 293 6.60 -3.64 20.25
CA ASP A 293 6.25 -4.83 21.01
C ASP A 293 5.58 -4.52 22.36
N ILE A 294 5.40 -3.22 22.68
CA ILE A 294 4.75 -2.77 23.91
C ILE A 294 3.24 -2.67 23.66
N PRO A 295 2.42 -3.47 24.34
CA PRO A 295 0.96 -3.39 24.21
C PRO A 295 0.44 -2.11 24.88
N GLN A 296 -0.58 -1.50 24.26
CA GLN A 296 -1.34 -0.39 24.81
C GLN A 296 -2.79 -0.81 24.94
N PRO A 297 -3.43 -0.71 26.12
CA PRO A 297 -4.83 -1.07 26.26
C PRO A 297 -5.71 -0.12 25.45
N TYR A 298 -6.78 -0.64 24.88
CA TYR A 298 -7.82 0.21 24.30
C TYR A 298 -8.44 1.06 25.41
N THR A 299 -8.54 2.36 25.17
CA THR A 299 -9.09 3.31 26.16
C THR A 299 -10.61 3.31 26.12
N GLY A 300 -11.34 2.41 26.41
CA GLY A 300 -12.82 2.22 26.46
C GLY A 300 -13.78 3.40 26.30
N GLN A 301 -13.28 4.61 26.10
CA GLN A 301 -14.05 5.84 25.97
C GLN A 301 -14.39 6.25 24.54
N ALA A 302 -13.69 5.74 23.54
CA ALA A 302 -13.95 6.07 22.15
C ALA A 302 -15.03 5.17 21.56
N ARG A 303 -15.95 5.76 20.80
CA ARG A 303 -17.02 5.03 20.13
C ARG A 303 -16.43 4.08 19.08
N GLN A 304 -16.60 2.79 19.30
CA GLN A 304 -16.21 1.77 18.33
C GLN A 304 -17.17 1.81 17.14
N THR A 305 -16.61 2.03 15.94
CA THR A 305 -17.36 2.02 14.68
C THR A 305 -17.46 0.60 14.13
N ALA A 306 -18.35 0.36 13.16
CA ALA A 306 -18.44 -0.93 12.47
C ALA A 306 -17.09 -1.31 11.83
N TYR A 307 -16.37 -0.34 11.24
CA TYR A 307 -15.03 -0.56 10.68
C TYR A 307 -14.00 -0.94 11.76
N ALA A 308 -13.96 -0.20 12.87
CA ALA A 308 -13.06 -0.49 13.98
C ALA A 308 -13.33 -1.87 14.58
N THR A 309 -14.62 -2.26 14.72
CA THR A 309 -15.02 -3.61 15.14
C THR A 309 -14.47 -4.66 14.19
N ALA A 310 -14.67 -4.48 12.88
CA ALA A 310 -14.16 -5.41 11.88
C ALA A 310 -12.61 -5.57 11.94
N MET A 311 -11.87 -4.49 12.20
CA MET A 311 -10.41 -4.54 12.34
C MET A 311 -9.96 -5.25 13.63
N ARG A 312 -10.73 -5.15 14.71
CA ARG A 312 -10.44 -5.84 15.98
C ARG A 312 -10.80 -7.32 15.96
N GLU A 313 -11.87 -7.68 15.24
CA GLU A 313 -12.49 -9.01 15.25
C GLU A 313 -12.25 -9.76 13.92
N TRP A 314 -11.26 -9.35 13.14
CA TRP A 314 -10.95 -9.99 11.86
C TRP A 314 -10.56 -11.46 12.05
N PRO A 315 -11.26 -12.41 11.41
CA PRO A 315 -11.05 -13.84 11.63
C PRO A 315 -9.60 -14.28 11.37
N GLY A 316 -8.97 -14.85 12.40
CA GLY A 316 -7.58 -15.29 12.39
C GLY A 316 -6.55 -14.17 12.59
N PHE A 317 -7.01 -12.94 12.84
CA PHE A 317 -6.19 -11.76 13.16
C PHE A 317 -6.84 -10.88 14.24
N GLU A 318 -7.49 -11.51 15.22
CA GLU A 318 -8.16 -10.83 16.31
C GLU A 318 -7.16 -9.99 17.14
N GLY A 319 -7.55 -8.76 17.46
CA GLY A 319 -6.68 -7.78 18.13
C GLY A 319 -6.36 -8.06 19.59
N GLY A 320 -7.12 -8.88 20.27
CA GLY A 320 -6.98 -9.10 21.71
C GLY A 320 -7.32 -7.86 22.56
N PRO A 321 -6.91 -7.84 23.85
CA PRO A 321 -7.25 -6.76 24.78
C PRO A 321 -6.40 -5.49 24.63
N ALA A 322 -5.35 -5.55 23.85
CA ALA A 322 -4.40 -4.44 23.67
C ALA A 322 -3.92 -4.34 22.24
N ILE A 323 -3.60 -3.11 21.83
CA ILE A 323 -3.05 -2.78 20.54
C ILE A 323 -1.54 -2.72 20.57
N TYR A 324 -0.90 -3.16 19.49
CA TYR A 324 0.54 -3.06 19.27
C TYR A 324 0.84 -2.07 18.13
N ASP A 325 2.11 -1.70 17.97
CA ASP A 325 2.59 -0.86 16.88
C ASP A 325 2.03 0.57 16.90
N HIS A 326 1.43 1.01 18.01
CA HIS A 326 0.86 2.34 18.15
C HIS A 326 1.93 3.34 18.60
N VAL A 327 2.96 3.53 17.77
CA VAL A 327 4.11 4.39 18.02
C VAL A 327 4.24 5.47 16.96
N ILE A 328 4.74 6.65 17.36
CA ILE A 328 4.88 7.84 16.52
C ILE A 328 6.33 8.22 16.31
N ARG A 329 6.57 9.01 15.28
CA ARG A 329 7.90 9.56 14.95
C ARG A 329 8.29 10.68 15.91
N TYR A 330 9.58 10.76 16.25
CA TYR A 330 10.15 11.85 17.04
C TYR A 330 10.43 13.07 16.16
N LEU A 331 9.61 14.11 16.29
CA LEU A 331 9.66 15.35 15.51
C LEU A 331 9.43 16.58 16.42
N PRO A 332 10.28 16.81 17.42
CA PRO A 332 10.02 17.77 18.51
C PRO A 332 9.79 19.20 18.03
N ARG A 333 10.49 19.66 16.97
CA ARG A 333 10.25 20.99 16.35
C ARG A 333 8.84 21.11 15.80
N ASP A 334 8.35 20.06 15.16
CA ASP A 334 7.19 20.17 14.28
C ASP A 334 5.85 19.94 15.01
N TYR A 335 5.87 19.40 16.24
CA TYR A 335 4.65 19.16 17.02
C TYR A 335 3.87 20.44 17.30
N VAL A 336 4.55 21.56 17.53
CA VAL A 336 3.89 22.86 17.72
C VAL A 336 3.19 23.29 16.42
N LEU A 337 3.83 23.05 15.28
CA LEU A 337 3.26 23.34 13.97
C LEU A 337 2.03 22.46 13.69
N PHE A 338 2.12 21.16 13.97
CA PHE A 338 0.99 20.23 13.76
C PHE A 338 -0.24 20.59 14.59
N ALA A 339 -0.04 21.13 15.81
CA ALA A 339 -1.11 21.61 16.66
C ALA A 339 -1.86 22.83 16.07
N GLY A 340 -1.16 23.69 15.35
CA GLY A 340 -1.73 24.91 14.75
C GLY A 340 -2.37 24.72 13.38
N LEU A 341 -2.19 23.55 12.74
CA LEU A 341 -2.78 23.29 11.42
C LEU A 341 -4.27 22.96 11.52
N GLN A 342 -5.02 23.43 10.53
CA GLN A 342 -6.42 23.07 10.31
C GLN A 342 -6.52 21.83 9.41
N PRO A 343 -7.62 21.03 9.49
CA PRO A 343 -7.87 19.92 8.58
C PRO A 343 -7.73 20.36 7.11
N GLY A 344 -7.01 19.56 6.32
CA GLY A 344 -6.74 19.87 4.91
C GLY A 344 -5.53 20.76 4.64
N ASP A 345 -5.00 21.46 5.65
CA ASP A 345 -3.80 22.30 5.51
C ASP A 345 -2.61 21.51 4.96
N GLN A 346 -1.83 22.20 4.12
CA GLN A 346 -0.64 21.69 3.48
C GLN A 346 0.60 22.47 3.90
N TYR A 347 1.74 22.17 3.27
CA TYR A 347 3.01 22.79 3.64
C TYR A 347 3.05 24.33 3.51
N PRO A 348 2.42 25.00 2.52
CA PRO A 348 2.40 26.46 2.47
C PRO A 348 1.72 27.10 3.71
N GLN A 349 0.65 26.51 4.24
CA GLN A 349 -0.02 26.95 5.47
C GLN A 349 0.90 26.72 6.69
N ALA A 350 1.48 25.52 6.79
CA ALA A 350 2.44 25.19 7.85
C ALA A 350 3.64 26.14 7.87
N HIS A 351 4.18 26.47 6.70
CA HIS A 351 5.30 27.40 6.57
C HIS A 351 4.95 28.82 6.99
N ARG A 352 3.78 29.34 6.57
CA ARG A 352 3.30 30.66 7.03
C ARG A 352 3.13 30.69 8.54
N TYR A 353 2.54 29.64 9.12
CA TYR A 353 2.39 29.53 10.57
C TYR A 353 3.74 29.47 11.28
N ALA A 354 4.71 28.73 10.77
CA ALA A 354 6.06 28.69 11.31
C ALA A 354 6.76 30.06 11.26
N LEU A 355 6.56 30.84 10.19
CA LEU A 355 7.07 32.21 10.09
C LEU A 355 6.44 33.15 11.13
N SER A 356 5.15 33.01 11.39
CA SER A 356 4.49 33.79 12.46
C SER A 356 5.04 33.44 13.86
N LEU A 357 5.27 32.17 14.13
CA LEU A 357 5.91 31.74 15.39
C LEU A 357 7.34 32.27 15.51
N PHE A 358 8.09 32.29 14.42
CA PHE A 358 9.43 32.85 14.40
C PHE A 358 9.42 34.38 14.65
N ALA A 359 8.48 35.12 14.04
CA ALA A 359 8.31 36.54 14.29
C ALA A 359 7.98 36.83 15.77
N ASN A 360 7.07 36.02 16.36
CA ASN A 360 6.74 36.14 17.79
C ASN A 360 7.97 35.88 18.69
N ALA A 361 8.75 34.84 18.37
CA ALA A 361 9.98 34.56 19.11
C ALA A 361 11.00 35.70 19.04
N LEU A 362 11.16 36.32 17.87
CA LEU A 362 11.99 37.54 17.72
C LEU A 362 11.47 38.71 18.52
N TYR A 363 10.15 38.93 18.56
CA TYR A 363 9.52 39.98 19.34
C TYR A 363 9.72 39.78 20.85
N ASP A 364 9.58 38.53 21.35
CA ASP A 364 9.78 38.22 22.76
C ASP A 364 11.26 38.40 23.19
N LEU A 365 12.21 38.07 22.33
CA LEU A 365 13.63 38.29 22.55
C LEU A 365 13.99 39.78 22.50
N ASP A 366 13.33 40.56 21.63
CA ASP A 366 13.51 42.00 21.55
C ASP A 366 13.12 42.69 22.86
N ARG A 367 11.99 42.30 23.44
CA ARG A 367 11.53 42.81 24.76
C ARG A 367 12.51 42.49 25.90
N GLN A 368 13.33 41.49 25.74
CA GLN A 368 14.38 41.08 26.70
C GLN A 368 15.75 41.67 26.36
N GLY A 369 15.88 42.48 25.30
CA GLY A 369 17.15 43.01 24.80
C GLY A 369 18.09 41.98 24.23
N MET A 370 17.58 40.79 23.83
CA MET A 370 18.36 39.61 23.39
C MET A 370 18.06 39.28 21.91
N ARG A 371 17.44 40.13 21.16
CA ARG A 371 17.12 39.87 19.75
C ARG A 371 18.39 39.71 18.92
N PRO A 372 18.60 38.56 18.26
CA PRO A 372 19.73 38.38 17.37
C PRO A 372 19.59 39.27 16.12
N GLU A 373 20.70 39.82 15.66
CA GLU A 373 20.77 40.56 14.41
C GLU A 373 20.50 39.64 13.22
N GLU A 374 19.72 40.13 12.23
CA GLU A 374 19.34 39.38 11.05
C GLU A 374 20.56 38.89 10.26
N GLY A 375 20.54 37.61 9.87
CA GLY A 375 21.61 36.98 9.10
C GLY A 375 22.75 36.40 9.94
N THR A 376 22.80 36.69 11.26
CA THR A 376 23.81 36.08 12.16
C THR A 376 23.54 34.57 12.35
N GLU A 377 24.54 33.85 12.83
CA GLU A 377 24.41 32.41 13.13
C GLU A 377 23.37 32.14 14.23
N GLU A 378 23.19 33.05 15.17
CA GLU A 378 22.17 32.95 16.19
C GLU A 378 20.76 33.08 15.61
N TRP A 379 20.56 34.07 14.75
CA TRP A 379 19.31 34.28 14.02
C TRP A 379 18.96 33.06 13.13
N LYS A 380 19.94 32.53 12.38
CA LYS A 380 19.77 31.33 11.56
C LYS A 380 19.43 30.10 12.39
N ARG A 381 20.07 29.90 13.52
CA ARG A 381 19.78 28.80 14.45
C ARG A 381 18.37 28.90 15.03
N LEU A 382 17.96 30.10 15.47
CA LEU A 382 16.61 30.34 15.94
C LEU A 382 15.59 30.06 14.84
N LYS A 383 15.81 30.57 13.64
CA LYS A 383 14.94 30.30 12.50
C LYS A 383 14.85 28.79 12.18
N ALA A 384 15.96 28.08 12.14
CA ALA A 384 15.99 26.65 11.85
C ALA A 384 15.33 25.79 12.96
N SER A 385 15.28 26.29 14.19
CA SER A 385 14.60 25.60 15.28
C SER A 385 13.06 25.70 15.21
N ILE A 386 12.52 26.63 14.42
CA ILE A 386 11.09 26.90 14.31
C ILE A 386 10.58 26.64 12.89
N VAL A 387 11.30 27.12 11.86
CA VAL A 387 10.85 27.09 10.46
C VAL A 387 11.46 25.87 9.75
N PRO A 388 10.62 24.99 9.16
CA PRO A 388 11.12 23.88 8.35
C PRO A 388 11.90 24.37 7.12
N PRO A 389 12.96 23.64 6.68
CA PRO A 389 13.91 24.12 5.69
C PRO A 389 13.44 24.01 4.23
N TYR A 390 12.21 23.55 3.99
CA TYR A 390 11.72 23.30 2.64
C TYR A 390 11.14 24.55 1.99
N ASP A 391 11.36 24.71 0.69
CA ASP A 391 10.73 25.75 -0.12
C ASP A 391 9.25 25.40 -0.38
N PRO A 392 8.29 26.19 0.11
CA PRO A 392 6.86 25.91 -0.06
C PRO A 392 6.39 25.98 -1.52
N SER A 393 7.10 26.71 -2.39
CA SER A 393 6.79 26.77 -3.82
C SER A 393 7.19 25.50 -4.57
N LYS A 394 8.28 24.84 -4.14
CA LYS A 394 8.78 23.60 -4.75
C LYS A 394 8.11 22.35 -4.18
N PHE A 395 7.71 22.40 -2.91
CA PHE A 395 7.18 21.22 -2.19
C PHE A 395 5.83 21.50 -1.52
N PRO A 396 4.81 22.02 -2.23
CA PRO A 396 3.55 22.44 -1.61
C PRO A 396 2.81 21.27 -0.94
N ASN A 397 2.94 20.06 -1.46
CA ASN A 397 2.22 18.87 -0.98
C ASN A 397 3.03 18.04 0.04
N LYS A 398 4.18 18.52 0.52
CA LYS A 398 5.04 17.75 1.43
C LYS A 398 4.37 17.43 2.76
N TRP A 399 3.61 18.39 3.31
CA TRP A 399 2.84 18.23 4.53
C TRP A 399 1.36 18.18 4.20
N ARG A 400 0.61 17.38 4.97
CA ARG A 400 -0.84 17.41 4.90
C ARG A 400 -1.46 17.03 6.24
N LYS A 401 -2.31 17.90 6.78
CA LYS A 401 -3.21 17.63 7.88
C LYS A 401 -4.39 16.82 7.36
N MET A 402 -4.63 15.66 7.96
CA MET A 402 -5.78 14.82 7.59
C MET A 402 -7.10 15.48 7.96
N GLU A 403 -8.16 15.08 7.27
CA GLU A 403 -9.55 15.46 7.54
C GLU A 403 -10.21 14.27 8.25
N ALA A 404 -10.94 14.53 9.33
CA ALA A 404 -11.54 13.47 10.14
C ALA A 404 -12.70 12.78 9.43
N ASP A 405 -13.48 13.56 8.69
CA ASP A 405 -14.74 13.20 8.03
C ASP A 405 -14.57 12.66 6.59
N ARG A 406 -13.34 12.38 6.18
CA ARG A 406 -13.02 11.84 4.85
C ARG A 406 -12.07 10.63 4.97
N PRO A 407 -12.07 9.72 3.98
CA PRO A 407 -11.00 8.74 3.83
C PRO A 407 -9.64 9.42 3.69
N ALA A 408 -8.60 8.79 4.18
CA ALA A 408 -7.23 9.27 4.00
C ALA A 408 -6.84 9.29 2.51
N ARG A 409 -5.90 10.14 2.14
CA ARG A 409 -5.22 10.03 0.84
C ARG A 409 -4.35 8.78 0.78
N THR A 410 -3.94 8.41 -0.43
CA THR A 410 -3.04 7.27 -0.63
C THR A 410 -1.81 7.38 0.27
N LEU A 411 -1.59 6.37 1.12
CA LEU A 411 -0.37 6.24 1.90
C LEU A 411 0.80 5.95 0.93
N LEU A 412 1.91 6.64 1.17
CA LEU A 412 3.09 6.55 0.32
C LEU A 412 4.24 5.90 1.11
N ALA A 413 5.12 5.16 0.44
CA ALA A 413 6.33 4.56 1.02
C ALA A 413 7.22 5.58 1.76
N HIS A 414 7.06 6.89 1.49
CA HIS A 414 7.73 7.99 2.19
C HIS A 414 7.36 8.12 3.67
N LEU A 415 6.26 7.52 4.14
CA LEU A 415 5.94 7.43 5.57
C LEU A 415 7.10 6.85 6.39
N GLY A 416 7.84 5.90 5.81
CA GLY A 416 9.06 5.36 6.41
C GLY A 416 10.19 6.39 6.59
N LYS A 417 10.13 7.57 5.94
CA LYS A 417 11.14 8.62 6.02
C LYS A 417 10.75 9.77 6.96
N ASP A 418 9.59 10.39 6.77
CA ASP A 418 9.22 11.62 7.52
C ASP A 418 7.79 11.66 8.07
N GLY A 419 6.81 11.02 7.48
CA GLY A 419 5.41 10.99 7.97
C GLY A 419 4.61 12.27 7.75
N TYR A 420 5.17 13.31 7.15
CA TYR A 420 4.52 14.61 6.99
C TYR A 420 3.29 14.61 6.06
N SER A 421 3.18 13.63 5.18
CA SER A 421 2.03 13.48 4.28
C SER A 421 0.74 13.08 5.00
N HIS A 422 0.84 12.60 6.25
CA HIS A 422 -0.29 12.14 7.06
C HIS A 422 -0.14 12.64 8.51
N ILE A 423 -0.41 13.95 8.71
CA ILE A 423 -0.51 14.55 10.04
C ILE A 423 -1.90 14.22 10.58
N HIS A 424 -1.97 13.67 11.79
CA HIS A 424 -3.23 13.24 12.43
C HIS A 424 -4.26 14.38 12.45
N TYR A 425 -5.52 14.09 12.16
CA TYR A 425 -6.60 15.09 12.06
C TYR A 425 -6.84 15.84 13.38
N ASP A 426 -6.71 15.16 14.52
CA ASP A 426 -6.86 15.78 15.85
C ASP A 426 -5.61 16.60 16.21
N SER A 427 -5.78 17.93 16.25
CA SER A 427 -4.73 18.89 16.58
C SER A 427 -4.24 18.80 18.01
N ALA A 428 -5.03 18.27 18.95
CA ALA A 428 -4.60 18.08 20.33
C ALA A 428 -3.48 17.03 20.44
N GLN A 429 -3.49 16.04 19.57
CA GLN A 429 -2.44 15.00 19.53
C GLN A 429 -1.14 15.49 18.86
N ALA A 430 -1.18 16.51 18.01
CA ALA A 430 -0.04 17.26 17.47
C ALA A 430 1.07 16.36 16.85
N ARG A 431 0.72 15.39 15.99
CA ARG A 431 1.66 14.36 15.52
C ARG A 431 1.32 13.82 14.11
N PRO A 432 2.25 13.16 13.41
CA PRO A 432 1.91 12.26 12.31
C PRO A 432 1.16 11.03 12.83
N ILE A 433 0.53 10.28 11.92
CA ILE A 433 -0.10 9.00 12.27
C ILE A 433 0.94 7.99 12.78
N SER A 434 0.48 7.07 13.64
CA SER A 434 1.26 5.94 14.13
C SER A 434 1.35 4.82 13.09
N VAL A 435 2.17 3.80 13.36
CA VAL A 435 2.25 2.60 12.51
C VAL A 435 0.89 1.89 12.47
N ARG A 436 0.24 1.71 13.61
CA ARG A 436 -1.08 1.04 13.67
C ARG A 436 -2.17 1.84 12.96
N GLU A 437 -2.16 3.15 13.07
CA GLU A 437 -3.09 4.00 12.32
C GLU A 437 -2.87 3.89 10.81
N ALA A 438 -1.61 3.90 10.36
CA ALA A 438 -1.30 3.67 8.96
C ALA A 438 -1.80 2.29 8.49
N ALA A 439 -1.61 1.24 9.30
CA ALA A 439 -2.10 -0.10 9.04
C ALA A 439 -3.64 -0.14 8.91
N ARG A 440 -4.35 0.47 9.89
CA ARG A 440 -5.83 0.58 9.86
C ARG A 440 -6.34 1.29 8.62
N LEU A 441 -5.66 2.37 8.17
CA LEU A 441 -6.02 3.09 6.95
C LEU A 441 -5.80 2.27 5.67
N GLN A 442 -5.10 1.16 5.72
CA GLN A 442 -4.98 0.17 4.63
C GLN A 442 -5.70 -1.14 4.94
N SER A 443 -6.62 -1.15 5.90
CA SER A 443 -7.42 -2.31 6.29
C SER A 443 -6.62 -3.51 6.80
N PHE A 444 -5.44 -3.27 7.41
CA PHE A 444 -4.77 -4.31 8.18
C PHE A 444 -5.42 -4.44 9.56
N PRO A 445 -5.86 -5.64 9.96
CA PRO A 445 -6.49 -5.88 11.26
C PRO A 445 -5.51 -5.70 12.43
N ASP A 446 -6.06 -5.51 13.63
CA ASP A 446 -5.25 -5.21 14.82
C ASP A 446 -4.37 -6.38 15.27
N GLY A 447 -4.77 -7.60 14.97
CA GLY A 447 -3.94 -8.79 15.20
C GLY A 447 -2.79 -8.97 14.22
N PHE A 448 -2.77 -8.24 13.10
CA PHE A 448 -1.69 -8.32 12.12
C PHE A 448 -0.38 -7.74 12.69
N ARG A 449 0.73 -8.45 12.55
CA ARG A 449 2.02 -8.11 13.14
C ARG A 449 3.05 -7.69 12.08
N PHE A 450 3.77 -6.61 12.37
CA PHE A 450 4.87 -6.13 11.54
C PHE A 450 6.22 -6.46 12.16
N SER A 451 7.14 -7.01 11.38
CA SER A 451 8.52 -7.27 11.81
C SER A 451 9.39 -6.03 11.63
N GLY A 452 10.40 -5.90 12.50
CA GLY A 452 11.36 -4.82 12.48
C GLY A 452 11.01 -3.69 13.46
N THR A 453 11.43 -2.48 13.13
CA THR A 453 11.15 -1.26 13.91
C THR A 453 10.18 -0.36 13.12
N MET A 454 9.82 0.79 13.69
CA MET A 454 8.85 1.72 13.12
C MET A 454 9.07 2.05 11.63
N ASN A 455 10.31 2.35 11.21
CA ASN A 455 10.56 2.73 9.81
C ASN A 455 10.42 1.57 8.82
N PRO A 456 10.98 0.36 9.09
CA PRO A 456 10.65 -0.83 8.32
C PRO A 456 9.14 -1.13 8.25
N ALA A 457 8.42 -1.05 9.37
CA ALA A 457 6.99 -1.31 9.40
C ALA A 457 6.19 -0.32 8.52
N LEU A 458 6.47 0.99 8.64
CA LEU A 458 5.86 2.01 7.78
C LEU A 458 6.18 1.88 6.28
N ARG A 459 7.23 1.14 5.92
CA ARG A 459 7.54 0.82 4.51
C ARG A 459 6.81 -0.41 4.01
N GLN A 460 6.42 -1.29 4.91
CA GLN A 460 5.66 -2.50 4.60
C GLN A 460 4.17 -2.19 4.38
N ILE A 461 3.66 -1.16 5.07
CA ILE A 461 2.31 -0.60 4.96
C ILE A 461 2.23 0.34 3.74
#